data_8ee83e1c9fe991d66f4e31be7fa04a51
#
_entry.id   8ee83e1c9fe991d66f4e31be7fa04a51
#
_cell.length_a   1.000
_cell.length_b   1.000
_cell.length_c   1.000
_cell.angle_alpha   90.00
_cell.angle_beta   90.00
_cell.angle_gamma   90.00
#
_symmetry.space_group_name_H-M   'P 1'
#
loop_
_entity.id
_entity.type
_entity.pdbx_description
1 polymer ?
#
loop_
_entity_poly.entity_id
_entity_poly.type
_entity_poly.pdbx_seq_one_letter_code
_entity_poly.pdbx_strand_id
1 'polypeptide(L)'
;MQQPQPGLDHLSETGERIDSLLSALGTAGPVAQQRGEDLVALVTNLYGAGLERLLEVLADAGRLDAVTLDALAADELVSGLLLVHGLHPYDVTTRVAAALDSVRPYLGSHGGDVELLGIDDAGVVTL
;
A
#
# COMPACT_ATOMS: atom_id res chain seq x y z
N MET A 1 14.55 -22.34 13.29
CA MET A 1 13.39 -22.55 12.42
C MET A 1 12.47 -21.34 12.50
N GLN A 2 12.19 -20.77 11.37
CA GLN A 2 11.37 -19.57 11.33
C GLN A 2 9.89 -19.94 11.47
N GLN A 3 9.21 -19.29 12.41
CA GLN A 3 7.78 -19.52 12.59
C GLN A 3 7.01 -18.72 11.53
N PRO A 4 5.89 -19.27 11.01
CA PRO A 4 5.03 -18.52 10.10
C PRO A 4 4.52 -17.24 10.77
N GLN A 5 4.35 -16.19 9.98
CA GLN A 5 3.78 -14.93 10.45
C GLN A 5 2.26 -15.05 10.36
N PRO A 6 1.54 -15.16 11.49
CA PRO A 6 0.09 -15.46 11.44
C PRO A 6 -0.72 -14.44 10.66
N GLY A 7 -0.35 -13.15 10.74
CA GLY A 7 -1.06 -12.09 10.03
C GLY A 7 -0.91 -12.19 8.52
N LEU A 8 0.32 -12.41 8.04
CA LEU A 8 0.60 -12.53 6.60
C LEU A 8 -0.01 -13.80 6.02
N ASP A 9 0.12 -14.93 6.73
CA ASP A 9 -0.46 -16.20 6.29
C ASP A 9 -1.98 -16.09 6.20
N HIS A 10 -2.61 -15.44 7.18
CA HIS A 10 -4.06 -15.23 7.17
C HIS A 10 -4.51 -14.37 6.00
N LEU A 11 -3.76 -13.33 5.66
CA LEU A 11 -4.04 -12.47 4.52
C LEU A 11 -3.95 -13.25 3.20
N SER A 12 -2.90 -14.06 3.03
CA SER A 12 -2.70 -14.89 1.83
C SER A 12 -3.79 -15.94 1.69
N GLU A 13 -4.15 -16.62 2.77
CA GLU A 13 -5.21 -17.63 2.77
C GLU A 13 -6.56 -17.01 2.42
N THR A 14 -6.85 -15.85 2.96
CA THR A 14 -8.10 -15.12 2.65
C THR A 14 -8.13 -14.73 1.18
N GLY A 15 -7.04 -14.23 0.63
CA GLY A 15 -6.94 -13.88 -0.79
C GLY A 15 -7.18 -15.08 -1.69
N GLU A 16 -6.57 -16.22 -1.39
CA GLU A 16 -6.77 -17.46 -2.14
C GLU A 16 -8.22 -17.94 -2.07
N ARG A 17 -8.83 -17.82 -0.91
CA ARG A 17 -10.23 -18.20 -0.71
C ARG A 17 -11.19 -17.31 -1.50
N ILE A 18 -10.92 -16.01 -1.54
CA ILE A 18 -11.70 -15.08 -2.35
C ILE A 18 -11.61 -15.46 -3.83
N ASP A 19 -10.40 -15.73 -4.32
CA ASP A 19 -10.18 -16.13 -5.71
C ASP A 19 -10.91 -17.44 -6.03
N SER A 20 -10.89 -18.39 -5.12
CA SER A 20 -11.58 -19.69 -5.28
C SER A 20 -13.09 -19.49 -5.36
N LEU A 21 -13.65 -18.62 -4.51
CA LEU A 21 -15.08 -18.32 -4.51
C LEU A 21 -15.51 -17.59 -5.78
N LEU A 22 -14.70 -16.65 -6.26
CA LEU A 22 -14.97 -15.94 -7.51
C LEU A 22 -14.94 -16.91 -8.70
N SER A 23 -13.98 -17.82 -8.72
CA SER A 23 -13.91 -18.86 -9.75
C SER A 23 -15.13 -19.79 -9.72
N ALA A 24 -15.59 -20.15 -8.51
CA ALA A 24 -16.78 -20.96 -8.33
C ALA A 24 -18.05 -20.26 -8.84
N LEU A 25 -18.14 -18.93 -8.67
CA LEU A 25 -19.25 -18.15 -9.22
C LEU A 25 -19.27 -18.22 -10.75
N GLY A 26 -18.12 -18.37 -11.38
CA GLY A 26 -18.02 -18.51 -12.83
C GLY A 26 -18.77 -19.75 -13.37
N THR A 27 -18.98 -20.78 -12.55
CA THR A 27 -19.76 -21.95 -12.95
C THR A 27 -21.25 -21.65 -13.09
N ALA A 28 -21.74 -20.59 -12.40
CA ALA A 28 -23.10 -20.11 -12.52
C ALA A 28 -23.30 -19.15 -13.70
N GLY A 29 -22.20 -18.75 -14.35
CA GLY A 29 -22.21 -17.90 -15.53
C GLY A 29 -21.37 -16.64 -15.38
N PRO A 30 -21.08 -15.95 -16.51
CA PRO A 30 -20.21 -14.76 -16.48
C PRO A 30 -20.83 -13.58 -15.73
N VAL A 31 -22.16 -13.46 -15.71
CA VAL A 31 -22.81 -12.36 -14.98
C VAL A 31 -22.64 -12.55 -13.47
N ALA A 32 -22.81 -13.77 -12.97
CA ALA A 32 -22.61 -14.06 -11.54
C ALA A 32 -21.18 -13.79 -11.12
N GLN A 33 -20.21 -14.20 -11.92
CA GLN A 33 -18.79 -13.95 -11.64
C GLN A 33 -18.50 -12.46 -11.61
N GLN A 34 -19.00 -11.70 -12.59
CA GLN A 34 -18.80 -10.25 -12.64
C GLN A 34 -19.40 -9.53 -11.44
N ARG A 35 -20.58 -9.93 -11.00
CA ARG A 35 -21.23 -9.36 -9.82
C ARG A 35 -20.43 -9.64 -8.55
N GLY A 36 -19.84 -10.83 -8.44
CA GLY A 36 -18.95 -11.17 -7.33
C GLY A 36 -17.70 -10.31 -7.33
N GLU A 37 -17.07 -10.13 -8.48
CA GLU A 37 -15.91 -9.27 -8.62
C GLU A 37 -16.22 -7.82 -8.27
N ASP A 38 -17.36 -7.31 -8.74
CA ASP A 38 -17.81 -5.95 -8.43
C ASP A 38 -18.06 -5.77 -6.93
N LEU A 39 -18.67 -6.76 -6.28
CA LEU A 39 -18.91 -6.71 -4.83
C LEU A 39 -17.59 -6.67 -4.06
N VAL A 40 -16.65 -7.53 -4.41
CA VAL A 40 -15.34 -7.54 -3.77
C VAL A 40 -14.63 -6.20 -3.96
N ALA A 41 -14.69 -5.63 -5.17
CA ALA A 41 -14.07 -4.34 -5.45
C ALA A 41 -14.70 -3.21 -4.63
N LEU A 42 -16.03 -3.19 -4.52
CA LEU A 42 -16.73 -2.17 -3.73
C LEU A 42 -16.36 -2.24 -2.26
N VAL A 43 -16.34 -3.43 -1.68
CA VAL A 43 -15.97 -3.63 -0.28
C VAL A 43 -14.50 -3.27 -0.06
N THR A 44 -13.63 -3.69 -0.95
CA THR A 44 -12.20 -3.39 -0.87
C THR A 44 -11.96 -1.88 -0.93
N ASN A 45 -12.63 -1.20 -1.85
CA ASN A 45 -12.49 0.26 -1.98
C ASN A 45 -13.02 0.99 -0.75
N LEU A 46 -14.12 0.51 -0.15
CA LEU A 46 -14.67 1.10 1.06
C LEU A 46 -13.67 1.00 2.22
N TYR A 47 -13.10 -0.18 2.45
CA TYR A 47 -12.11 -0.35 3.51
C TYR A 47 -10.83 0.41 3.22
N GLY A 48 -10.41 0.47 1.97
CA GLY A 48 -9.24 1.26 1.57
C GLY A 48 -9.43 2.74 1.86
N ALA A 49 -10.59 3.28 1.53
CA ALA A 49 -10.92 4.67 1.85
C ALA A 49 -10.95 4.92 3.35
N GLY A 50 -11.46 3.98 4.13
CA GLY A 50 -11.47 4.06 5.59
C GLY A 50 -10.06 4.07 6.18
N LEU A 51 -9.18 3.21 5.68
CA LEU A 51 -7.78 3.15 6.11
C LEU A 51 -7.05 4.46 5.76
N GLU A 52 -7.26 4.97 4.56
CA GLU A 52 -6.67 6.24 4.13
C GLU A 52 -7.12 7.37 5.04
N ARG A 53 -8.41 7.43 5.34
CA ARG A 53 -8.95 8.45 6.25
C ARG A 53 -8.40 8.31 7.67
N LEU A 54 -8.23 7.08 8.14
CA LEU A 54 -7.62 6.82 9.44
C LEU A 54 -6.21 7.41 9.52
N LEU A 55 -5.41 7.17 8.48
CA LEU A 55 -4.04 7.71 8.42
C LEU A 55 -4.05 9.24 8.36
N GLU A 56 -4.97 9.84 7.60
CA GLU A 56 -5.11 11.30 7.54
C GLU A 56 -5.46 11.89 8.90
N VAL A 57 -6.40 11.28 9.62
CA VAL A 57 -6.80 11.74 10.96
C VAL A 57 -5.62 11.66 11.92
N LEU A 58 -4.84 10.57 11.86
CA LEU A 58 -3.66 10.43 12.70
C LEU A 58 -2.58 11.47 12.36
N ALA A 59 -2.38 11.74 11.07
CA ALA A 59 -1.44 12.75 10.63
C ALA A 59 -1.86 14.15 11.08
N ASP A 60 -3.13 14.48 10.93
CA ASP A 60 -3.69 15.78 11.35
C ASP A 60 -3.58 15.98 12.87
N ALA A 61 -3.67 14.89 13.63
CA ALA A 61 -3.52 14.93 15.09
C ALA A 61 -2.05 14.94 15.54
N GLY A 62 -1.10 14.90 14.60
CA GLY A 62 0.33 14.87 14.91
C GLY A 62 0.80 13.54 15.50
N ARG A 63 0.08 12.45 15.24
CA ARG A 63 0.38 11.13 15.80
C ARG A 63 1.09 10.20 14.82
N LEU A 64 1.29 10.62 13.58
CA LEU A 64 1.90 9.80 12.54
C LEU A 64 3.36 10.22 12.32
N ASP A 65 4.18 10.01 13.34
CA ASP A 65 5.60 10.31 13.31
C ASP A 65 6.42 9.16 12.69
N ALA A 66 7.73 9.34 12.58
CA ALA A 66 8.61 8.33 11.97
C ALA A 66 8.60 7.01 12.75
N VAL A 67 8.52 7.07 14.09
CA VAL A 67 8.48 5.87 14.93
C VAL A 67 7.20 5.10 14.69
N THR A 68 6.08 5.79 14.61
CA THR A 68 4.77 5.16 14.34
C THR A 68 4.74 4.56 12.93
N LEU A 69 5.25 5.29 11.93
CA LEU A 69 5.32 4.79 10.56
C LEU A 69 6.20 3.54 10.46
N ASP A 70 7.34 3.54 11.14
CA ASP A 70 8.23 2.38 11.19
C ASP A 70 7.54 1.17 11.83
N ALA A 71 6.78 1.39 12.90
CA ALA A 71 6.03 0.34 13.57
C ALA A 71 4.94 -0.25 12.66
N LEU A 72 4.22 0.59 11.93
CA LEU A 72 3.22 0.13 10.97
C LEU A 72 3.85 -0.67 9.83
N ALA A 73 4.97 -0.20 9.31
CA ALA A 73 5.69 -0.89 8.24
C ALA A 73 6.30 -2.22 8.69
N ALA A 74 6.65 -2.34 9.98
CA ALA A 74 7.23 -3.55 10.55
C ALA A 74 6.18 -4.62 10.86
N ASP A 75 4.91 -4.24 11.06
CA ASP A 75 3.83 -5.20 11.28
C ASP A 75 3.42 -5.81 9.95
N GLU A 76 3.57 -7.13 9.82
CA GLU A 76 3.36 -7.79 8.53
C GLU A 76 1.92 -7.73 8.04
N LEU A 77 0.95 -7.87 8.94
CA LEU A 77 -0.46 -7.78 8.54
C LEU A 77 -0.83 -6.36 8.14
N VAL A 78 -0.48 -5.38 8.97
CA VAL A 78 -0.77 -3.96 8.70
C VAL A 78 -0.05 -3.52 7.43
N SER A 79 1.24 -3.84 7.29
CA SER A 79 2.02 -3.52 6.11
C SER A 79 1.41 -4.11 4.84
N GLY A 80 1.00 -5.39 4.90
CA GLY A 80 0.35 -6.06 3.78
C GLY A 80 -0.97 -5.41 3.38
N LEU A 81 -1.81 -5.06 4.35
CA LEU A 81 -3.07 -4.38 4.09
C LEU A 81 -2.86 -3.00 3.48
N LEU A 82 -1.93 -2.23 4.01
CA LEU A 82 -1.62 -0.90 3.47
C LEU A 82 -1.07 -1.00 2.04
N LEU A 83 -0.25 -1.99 1.78
CA LEU A 83 0.30 -2.22 0.45
C LEU A 83 -0.80 -2.57 -0.57
N VAL A 84 -1.73 -3.45 -0.20
CA VAL A 84 -2.86 -3.85 -1.04
C VAL A 84 -3.71 -2.66 -1.44
N HIS A 85 -3.89 -1.69 -0.53
CA HIS A 85 -4.69 -0.49 -0.78
C HIS A 85 -3.87 0.69 -1.33
N GLY A 86 -2.57 0.47 -1.61
CA GLY A 86 -1.69 1.54 -2.11
C GLY A 86 -1.35 2.60 -1.07
N LEU A 87 -1.44 2.27 0.21
CA LEU A 87 -1.27 3.21 1.32
C LEU A 87 0.00 2.94 2.15
N HIS A 88 0.87 2.04 1.69
CA HIS A 88 2.05 1.66 2.46
C HIS A 88 2.89 2.91 2.82
N PRO A 89 3.33 3.06 4.10
CA PRO A 89 4.08 4.25 4.55
C PRO A 89 5.35 4.52 3.75
N TYR A 90 5.99 3.46 3.27
CA TYR A 90 7.21 3.53 2.47
C TYR A 90 6.93 3.10 1.03
N ASP A 91 5.95 3.75 0.38
CA ASP A 91 5.66 3.53 -1.03
C ASP A 91 6.81 4.02 -1.91
N VAL A 92 6.69 3.83 -3.23
CA VAL A 92 7.74 4.20 -4.17
C VAL A 92 8.04 5.71 -4.08
N THR A 93 7.01 6.55 -3.98
CA THR A 93 7.19 8.01 -3.86
C THR A 93 8.01 8.36 -2.62
N THR A 94 7.65 7.78 -1.47
CA THR A 94 8.36 8.02 -0.21
C THR A 94 9.80 7.53 -0.29
N ARG A 95 10.03 6.36 -0.88
CA ARG A 95 11.38 5.80 -1.03
C ARG A 95 12.26 6.66 -1.92
N VAL A 96 11.71 7.16 -3.03
CA VAL A 96 12.44 8.04 -3.95
C VAL A 96 12.74 9.38 -3.27
N ALA A 97 11.77 9.96 -2.57
CA ALA A 97 11.98 11.21 -1.84
C ALA A 97 13.09 11.06 -0.79
N ALA A 98 13.11 9.96 -0.05
CA ALA A 98 14.15 9.68 0.93
C ALA A 98 15.53 9.54 0.27
N ALA A 99 15.59 8.86 -0.89
CA ALA A 99 16.83 8.71 -1.65
C ALA A 99 17.34 10.06 -2.15
N LEU A 100 16.45 10.93 -2.65
CA LEU A 100 16.80 12.28 -3.08
C LEU A 100 17.33 13.11 -1.92
N ASP A 101 16.70 13.03 -0.74
CA ASP A 101 17.15 13.74 0.45
C ASP A 101 18.57 13.31 0.86
N SER A 102 18.90 12.04 0.71
CA SER A 102 20.24 11.54 1.06
C SER A 102 21.32 12.03 0.11
N VAL A 103 21.00 12.38 -1.14
CA VAL A 103 21.95 12.89 -2.13
C VAL A 103 21.93 14.42 -2.26
N ARG A 104 20.91 15.07 -1.74
CA ARG A 104 20.72 16.52 -1.86
C ARG A 104 21.91 17.34 -1.33
N PRO A 105 22.57 16.96 -0.22
CA PRO A 105 23.77 17.67 0.24
C PRO A 105 24.91 17.68 -0.78
N TYR A 106 25.08 16.60 -1.54
CA TYR A 106 26.08 16.54 -2.61
C TYR A 106 25.73 17.48 -3.76
N LEU A 107 24.47 17.50 -4.16
CA LEU A 107 23.99 18.37 -5.23
C LEU A 107 24.08 19.84 -4.84
N GLY A 108 23.75 20.16 -3.59
CA GLY A 108 23.88 21.52 -3.07
C GLY A 108 25.31 22.04 -3.08
N SER A 109 26.30 21.19 -2.75
CA SER A 109 27.70 21.56 -2.76
C SER A 109 28.26 21.77 -4.17
N HIS A 110 27.56 21.25 -5.19
CA HIS A 110 27.92 21.45 -6.60
C HIS A 110 27.02 22.49 -7.30
N GLY A 111 26.22 23.23 -6.53
CA GLY A 111 25.36 24.27 -7.08
C GLY A 111 24.07 23.78 -7.72
N GLY A 112 23.76 22.49 -7.58
CA GLY A 112 22.52 21.92 -8.11
C GLY A 112 21.59 21.43 -7.00
N ASP A 113 20.32 21.27 -7.33
CA ASP A 113 19.33 20.65 -6.47
C ASP A 113 18.36 19.85 -7.32
N VAL A 114 17.63 18.94 -6.67
CA VAL A 114 16.66 18.07 -7.35
C VAL A 114 15.36 18.05 -6.55
N GLU A 115 14.26 18.11 -7.26
CA GLU A 115 12.93 17.95 -6.67
C GLU A 115 12.21 16.78 -7.33
N LEU A 116 11.51 16.01 -6.52
CA LEU A 116 10.65 14.95 -7.05
C LEU A 116 9.37 15.60 -7.58
N LEU A 117 9.17 15.55 -8.91
CA LEU A 117 7.97 16.11 -9.55
C LEU A 117 6.82 15.12 -9.60
N GLY A 118 7.12 13.82 -9.61
CA GLY A 118 6.10 12.80 -9.58
C GLY A 118 6.62 11.44 -10.02
N ILE A 119 5.75 10.46 -9.85
CA ILE A 119 5.98 9.10 -10.34
C ILE A 119 4.70 8.71 -11.08
N ASP A 120 4.82 8.32 -12.36
CA ASP A 120 3.65 7.91 -13.13
C ASP A 120 3.24 6.45 -12.85
N ASP A 121 2.14 6.01 -13.46
CA ASP A 121 1.60 4.68 -13.26
C ASP A 121 2.55 3.56 -13.70
N ALA A 122 3.46 3.87 -14.61
CA ALA A 122 4.48 2.91 -15.06
C ALA A 122 5.72 2.89 -14.15
N GLY A 123 5.76 3.74 -13.11
CA GLY A 123 6.88 3.83 -12.19
C GLY A 123 8.01 4.73 -12.69
N VAL A 124 7.77 5.54 -13.72
CA VAL A 124 8.76 6.51 -14.23
C VAL A 124 8.82 7.71 -13.29
N VAL A 125 10.02 7.99 -12.80
CA VAL A 125 10.27 9.10 -11.87
C VAL A 125 10.59 10.36 -12.66
N THR A 126 9.91 11.46 -12.34
CA THR A 126 10.17 12.79 -12.91
C THR A 126 10.84 13.65 -11.84
N LEU A 127 12.01 14.18 -12.18
CA LEU A 127 12.82 15.01 -11.28
C LEU A 127 12.89 16.47 -11.74
#